data_bb1b8c398426ceeef77aede45c55b78e
#
_entry.id   bb1b8c398426ceeef77aede45c55b78e
#
_cell.length_a   1.000
_cell.length_b   1.000
_cell.length_c   1.000
_cell.angle_alpha   90.00
_cell.angle_beta   90.00
_cell.angle_gamma   90.00
#
_symmetry.space_group_name_H-M   'P 1'
#
loop_
_entity.id
_entity.type
_entity.pdbx_description
1 polymer ?
#
loop_
_entity_poly.entity_id
_entity_poly.type
_entity_poly.pdbx_seq_one_letter_code
_entity_poly.pdbx_strand_id
1 'polypeptide(L)'
;MRVVFMGTPDFAVGTLLAIADAGHEIAGVVTQTDKPVGRKQELKPTAVKAAALERGFAVYQPKKLRNNPEFLETLQKLSPDVIVVAAYGKIIPKEILELPKYGCLNVHASLLPKYRGAAPIQWAVIDGEEKSGVTIMQMDEGLDTGNMLATVEVPITKEETGGSLFDKLAKAGAELLAETLPKVEKGELHPVKQPAESPTPYARMISKADGRMDWSLPARKLECFVRGMNPWPAAYTSLQGKGLKIWKSQVETAKSGKKPGTVLAADEKGLLVQAGENALRITELQLEGKKRMKASDFLRGHKVETDTVLGE
;
A
#
# COMPACT_ATOMS: atom_id res chain seq x y z
N MET A 1 5.47 -10.50 -26.37
CA MET A 1 5.17 -11.70 -25.51
C MET A 1 3.66 -11.82 -25.29
N ARG A 2 3.22 -13.04 -25.04
CA ARG A 2 1.88 -13.39 -24.63
C ARG A 2 1.78 -13.40 -23.12
N VAL A 3 1.01 -12.50 -22.53
CA VAL A 3 1.00 -12.21 -21.09
C VAL A 3 -0.33 -12.60 -20.46
N VAL A 4 -0.31 -13.33 -19.36
CA VAL A 4 -1.42 -13.40 -18.41
C VAL A 4 -1.13 -12.43 -17.27
N PHE A 5 -2.08 -11.55 -16.98
CA PHE A 5 -1.95 -10.56 -15.90
C PHE A 5 -2.77 -11.00 -14.68
N MET A 6 -2.18 -10.91 -13.49
CA MET A 6 -2.85 -11.19 -12.21
C MET A 6 -2.78 -9.97 -11.29
N GLY A 7 -3.92 -9.34 -11.02
CA GLY A 7 -4.00 -8.15 -10.17
C GLY A 7 -5.40 -7.90 -9.63
N THR A 8 -5.54 -7.01 -8.63
CA THR A 8 -6.86 -6.78 -8.03
C THR A 8 -7.16 -5.28 -7.80
N PRO A 9 -6.40 -4.50 -7.00
CA PRO A 9 -6.72 -3.11 -6.67
C PRO A 9 -6.25 -2.13 -7.76
N ASP A 10 -6.54 -0.87 -7.52
CA ASP A 10 -6.16 0.25 -8.40
C ASP A 10 -4.67 0.29 -8.72
N PHE A 11 -3.81 -0.09 -7.75
CA PHE A 11 -2.36 -0.20 -7.95
C PHE A 11 -1.98 -1.01 -9.20
N ALA A 12 -2.72 -2.08 -9.47
CA ALA A 12 -2.43 -3.02 -10.53
C ALA A 12 -2.94 -2.57 -11.91
N VAL A 13 -3.86 -1.59 -11.96
CA VAL A 13 -4.49 -1.14 -13.22
C VAL A 13 -3.46 -0.52 -14.16
N GLY A 14 -2.63 0.39 -13.65
CA GLY A 14 -1.58 1.04 -14.45
C GLY A 14 -0.61 0.04 -15.06
N THR A 15 -0.26 -1.01 -14.32
CA THR A 15 0.61 -2.10 -14.79
C THR A 15 -0.03 -2.89 -15.92
N LEU A 16 -1.32 -3.28 -15.80
CA LEU A 16 -2.07 -3.97 -16.87
C LEU A 16 -2.07 -3.15 -18.16
N LEU A 17 -2.42 -1.86 -18.05
CA LEU A 17 -2.51 -0.97 -19.20
C LEU A 17 -1.13 -0.75 -19.85
N ALA A 18 -0.07 -0.58 -19.07
CA ALA A 18 1.28 -0.40 -19.59
C ALA A 18 1.78 -1.61 -20.38
N ILE A 19 1.44 -2.84 -19.97
CA ILE A 19 1.77 -4.06 -20.72
C ILE A 19 1.07 -4.05 -22.09
N ALA A 20 -0.22 -3.72 -22.11
CA ALA A 20 -1.00 -3.68 -23.36
C ALA A 20 -0.53 -2.55 -24.28
N ASP A 21 -0.29 -1.36 -23.74
CA ASP A 21 0.16 -0.19 -24.50
C ASP A 21 1.61 -0.35 -25.03
N ALA A 22 2.42 -1.19 -24.39
CA ALA A 22 3.74 -1.61 -24.88
C ALA A 22 3.67 -2.65 -26.03
N GLY A 23 2.47 -3.04 -26.47
CA GLY A 23 2.24 -3.94 -27.60
C GLY A 23 2.35 -5.43 -27.26
N HIS A 24 2.32 -5.81 -25.98
CA HIS A 24 2.22 -7.21 -25.58
C HIS A 24 0.77 -7.70 -25.68
N GLU A 25 0.58 -8.97 -26.05
CA GLU A 25 -0.73 -9.62 -26.10
C GLU A 25 -1.21 -9.97 -24.69
N ILE A 26 -2.33 -9.42 -24.25
CA ILE A 26 -3.00 -9.81 -23.01
C ILE A 26 -3.86 -11.05 -23.27
N ALA A 27 -3.33 -12.23 -23.00
CA ALA A 27 -4.03 -13.51 -23.18
C ALA A 27 -5.18 -13.71 -22.19
N GLY A 28 -5.06 -13.10 -21.01
CA GLY A 28 -6.10 -13.13 -19.97
C GLY A 28 -5.75 -12.30 -18.78
N VAL A 29 -6.78 -11.83 -18.08
CA VAL A 29 -6.67 -11.06 -16.85
C VAL A 29 -7.30 -11.83 -15.70
N VAL A 30 -6.53 -12.10 -14.67
CA VAL A 30 -6.95 -12.84 -13.49
C VAL A 30 -7.08 -11.87 -12.32
N THR A 31 -8.24 -11.83 -11.68
CA THR A 31 -8.49 -10.95 -10.54
C THR A 31 -9.28 -11.68 -9.45
N GLN A 32 -9.33 -11.14 -8.26
CA GLN A 32 -10.19 -11.69 -7.20
C GLN A 32 -11.67 -11.53 -7.55
N THR A 33 -12.51 -12.33 -6.92
CA THR A 33 -13.97 -12.24 -7.07
C THR A 33 -14.48 -10.88 -6.60
N ASP A 34 -15.54 -10.40 -7.22
CA ASP A 34 -16.23 -9.18 -6.82
C ASP A 34 -16.65 -9.26 -5.35
N LYS A 35 -16.53 -8.15 -4.64
CA LYS A 35 -16.85 -8.08 -3.22
C LYS A 35 -17.99 -7.09 -2.97
N PRO A 36 -18.86 -7.38 -1.99
CA PRO A 36 -19.86 -6.42 -1.57
C PRO A 36 -19.20 -5.20 -0.93
N VAL A 37 -19.62 -3.99 -1.35
CA VAL A 37 -19.05 -2.71 -0.91
C VAL A 37 -20.15 -1.81 -0.37
N GLY A 38 -19.81 -1.03 0.66
CA GLY A 38 -20.69 -0.06 1.26
C GLY A 38 -21.80 -0.65 2.14
N ARG A 39 -22.70 0.24 2.66
CA ARG A 39 -23.79 -0.18 3.56
C ARG A 39 -24.84 -1.06 2.85
N LYS A 40 -25.03 -0.87 1.53
CA LYS A 40 -25.98 -1.62 0.73
C LYS A 40 -25.48 -2.98 0.24
N GLN A 41 -24.21 -3.34 0.54
CA GLN A 41 -23.59 -4.61 0.13
C GLN A 41 -23.70 -4.85 -1.38
N GLU A 42 -23.60 -3.79 -2.20
CA GLU A 42 -23.61 -3.90 -3.66
C GLU A 42 -22.32 -4.55 -4.15
N LEU A 43 -22.42 -5.57 -4.98
CA LEU A 43 -21.27 -6.20 -5.61
C LEU A 43 -20.61 -5.23 -6.58
N LYS A 44 -19.35 -4.88 -6.29
CA LYS A 44 -18.53 -4.05 -7.18
C LYS A 44 -17.42 -4.88 -7.81
N PRO A 45 -17.20 -4.70 -9.13
CA PRO A 45 -16.05 -5.31 -9.79
C PRO A 45 -14.76 -4.78 -9.16
N THR A 46 -13.70 -5.60 -9.21
CA THR A 46 -12.36 -5.13 -8.87
C THR A 46 -11.93 -4.06 -9.87
N ALA A 47 -11.02 -3.17 -9.48
CA ALA A 47 -10.52 -2.13 -10.37
C ALA A 47 -9.87 -2.72 -11.64
N VAL A 48 -9.11 -3.80 -11.47
CA VAL A 48 -8.50 -4.53 -12.61
C VAL A 48 -9.57 -5.15 -13.52
N LYS A 49 -10.66 -5.71 -12.98
CA LYS A 49 -11.76 -6.24 -13.80
C LYS A 49 -12.42 -5.13 -14.63
N ALA A 50 -12.70 -3.99 -14.02
CA ALA A 50 -13.31 -2.86 -14.70
C ALA A 50 -12.44 -2.40 -15.89
N ALA A 51 -11.15 -2.16 -15.65
CA ALA A 51 -10.20 -1.75 -16.66
C ALA A 51 -10.02 -2.81 -17.78
N ALA A 52 -9.99 -4.10 -17.41
CA ALA A 52 -9.87 -5.19 -18.38
C ALA A 52 -11.08 -5.26 -19.32
N LEU A 53 -12.28 -5.11 -18.79
CA LEU A 53 -13.52 -5.13 -19.58
C LEU A 53 -13.60 -3.92 -20.53
N GLU A 54 -13.17 -2.74 -20.11
CA GLU A 54 -13.09 -1.55 -20.97
C GLU A 54 -12.16 -1.76 -22.18
N ARG A 55 -11.11 -2.54 -22.00
CA ARG A 55 -10.15 -2.89 -23.08
C ARG A 55 -10.52 -4.17 -23.83
N GLY A 56 -11.64 -4.81 -23.48
CA GLY A 56 -12.10 -6.05 -24.13
C GLY A 56 -11.27 -7.30 -23.79
N PHE A 57 -10.52 -7.29 -22.70
CA PHE A 57 -9.72 -8.43 -22.28
C PHE A 57 -10.58 -9.49 -21.58
N ALA A 58 -10.25 -10.77 -21.81
CA ALA A 58 -10.89 -11.88 -21.11
C ALA A 58 -10.53 -11.86 -19.61
N VAL A 59 -11.56 -11.96 -18.73
CA VAL A 59 -11.39 -11.88 -17.28
C VAL A 59 -11.72 -13.21 -16.61
N TYR A 60 -10.85 -13.66 -15.72
CA TYR A 60 -10.98 -14.88 -14.94
C TYR A 60 -10.96 -14.57 -13.44
N GLN A 61 -11.91 -15.12 -12.69
CA GLN A 61 -12.05 -14.88 -11.25
C GLN A 61 -12.08 -16.19 -10.44
N PRO A 62 -10.98 -16.97 -10.43
CA PRO A 62 -10.95 -18.23 -9.70
C PRO A 62 -11.07 -18.01 -8.20
N LYS A 63 -11.97 -18.73 -7.53
CA LYS A 63 -12.11 -18.67 -6.06
C LYS A 63 -10.84 -19.14 -5.34
N LYS A 64 -10.18 -20.16 -5.89
CA LYS A 64 -8.92 -20.73 -5.39
C LYS A 64 -7.96 -20.92 -6.56
N LEU A 65 -6.66 -20.80 -6.31
CA LEU A 65 -5.61 -21.17 -7.26
C LEU A 65 -5.09 -22.58 -6.98
N ARG A 66 -4.82 -22.88 -5.70
CA ARG A 66 -4.33 -24.21 -5.26
C ARG A 66 -5.42 -25.26 -5.40
N ASN A 67 -5.05 -26.46 -5.90
CA ASN A 67 -5.97 -27.58 -6.11
C ASN A 67 -7.16 -27.20 -7.03
N ASN A 68 -6.89 -26.46 -8.10
CA ASN A 68 -7.88 -26.06 -9.09
C ASN A 68 -7.44 -26.50 -10.49
N PRO A 69 -7.64 -27.76 -10.86
CA PRO A 69 -7.19 -28.29 -12.15
C PRO A 69 -7.85 -27.60 -13.34
N GLU A 70 -9.12 -27.20 -13.25
CA GLU A 70 -9.83 -26.49 -14.33
C GLU A 70 -9.18 -25.13 -14.66
N PHE A 71 -8.77 -24.41 -13.60
CA PHE A 71 -8.11 -23.14 -13.80
C PHE A 71 -6.67 -23.31 -14.32
N LEU A 72 -5.97 -24.33 -13.86
CA LEU A 72 -4.65 -24.68 -14.38
C LEU A 72 -4.72 -25.04 -15.87
N GLU A 73 -5.70 -25.85 -16.28
CA GLU A 73 -5.97 -26.17 -17.69
C GLU A 73 -6.28 -24.90 -18.51
N THR A 74 -7.06 -23.97 -17.93
CA THR A 74 -7.34 -22.68 -18.53
C THR A 74 -6.05 -21.89 -18.79
N LEU A 75 -5.16 -21.80 -17.79
CA LEU A 75 -3.87 -21.11 -17.95
C LEU A 75 -2.98 -21.80 -19.01
N GLN A 76 -2.97 -23.13 -19.04
CA GLN A 76 -2.24 -23.90 -20.05
C GLN A 76 -2.75 -23.60 -21.47
N LYS A 77 -4.07 -23.52 -21.67
CA LYS A 77 -4.70 -23.15 -22.95
C LYS A 77 -4.39 -21.71 -23.36
N LEU A 78 -4.29 -20.80 -22.39
CA LEU A 78 -3.86 -19.43 -22.64
C LEU A 78 -2.38 -19.34 -23.06
N SER A 79 -1.58 -20.37 -22.74
CA SER A 79 -0.18 -20.52 -23.15
C SER A 79 0.63 -19.23 -22.97
N PRO A 80 0.73 -18.68 -21.75
CA PRO A 80 1.47 -17.43 -21.51
C PRO A 80 2.98 -17.65 -21.64
N ASP A 81 3.68 -16.69 -22.25
CA ASP A 81 5.13 -16.60 -22.17
C ASP A 81 5.60 -16.19 -20.77
N VAL A 82 4.83 -15.31 -20.13
CA VAL A 82 5.06 -14.77 -18.78
C VAL A 82 3.73 -14.51 -18.08
N ILE A 83 3.71 -14.70 -16.77
CA ILE A 83 2.62 -14.22 -15.91
C ILE A 83 3.13 -13.00 -15.15
N VAL A 84 2.42 -11.88 -15.26
CA VAL A 84 2.73 -10.67 -14.50
C VAL A 84 1.75 -10.52 -13.34
N VAL A 85 2.28 -10.32 -12.15
CA VAL A 85 1.53 -10.20 -10.90
C VAL A 85 1.72 -8.79 -10.33
N ALA A 86 0.65 -8.12 -9.96
CA ALA A 86 0.68 -6.85 -9.23
C ALA A 86 -0.46 -6.83 -8.21
N ALA A 87 -0.13 -6.83 -6.93
CA ALA A 87 -1.10 -6.77 -5.82
C ALA A 87 -2.31 -7.72 -6.01
N TYR A 88 -2.08 -8.96 -6.39
CA TYR A 88 -3.15 -9.94 -6.63
C TYR A 88 -3.80 -10.42 -5.33
N GLY A 89 -3.01 -10.53 -4.25
CA GLY A 89 -3.50 -10.83 -2.91
C GLY A 89 -3.84 -12.30 -2.65
N LYS A 90 -3.29 -13.23 -3.44
CA LYS A 90 -3.33 -14.69 -3.19
C LYS A 90 -1.96 -15.30 -3.45
N ILE A 91 -1.64 -16.35 -2.70
CA ILE A 91 -0.44 -17.16 -2.94
C ILE A 91 -0.59 -17.89 -4.26
N ILE A 92 0.42 -17.80 -5.12
CA ILE A 92 0.48 -18.49 -6.41
C ILE A 92 1.19 -19.83 -6.19
N PRO A 93 0.53 -20.96 -6.46
CA PRO A 93 1.11 -22.27 -6.25
C PRO A 93 2.19 -22.60 -7.30
N LYS A 94 3.05 -23.53 -6.95
CA LYS A 94 4.23 -23.91 -7.76
C LYS A 94 3.88 -24.29 -9.20
N GLU A 95 2.82 -25.04 -9.39
CA GLU A 95 2.36 -25.44 -10.72
C GLU A 95 2.00 -24.28 -11.64
N ILE A 96 1.65 -23.11 -11.08
CA ILE A 96 1.43 -21.88 -11.86
C ILE A 96 2.73 -21.09 -12.01
N LEU A 97 3.58 -21.06 -10.97
CA LEU A 97 4.87 -20.35 -11.03
C LEU A 97 5.79 -20.89 -12.14
N GLU A 98 5.77 -22.20 -12.33
CA GLU A 98 6.62 -22.92 -13.30
C GLU A 98 5.97 -23.07 -14.69
N LEU A 99 4.72 -22.62 -14.89
CA LEU A 99 4.00 -22.84 -16.14
C LEU A 99 4.54 -21.99 -17.30
N PRO A 100 4.80 -20.66 -17.15
CA PRO A 100 5.25 -19.84 -18.26
C PRO A 100 6.75 -19.98 -18.50
N LYS A 101 7.16 -19.84 -19.76
CA LYS A 101 8.57 -19.89 -20.19
C LYS A 101 9.48 -18.93 -19.37
N TYR A 102 9.00 -17.72 -19.13
CA TYR A 102 9.72 -16.69 -18.38
C TYR A 102 9.31 -16.59 -16.91
N GLY A 103 8.52 -17.58 -16.41
CA GLY A 103 8.04 -17.62 -15.04
C GLY A 103 7.01 -16.55 -14.70
N CYS A 104 6.83 -16.31 -13.41
CA CYS A 104 5.96 -15.27 -12.89
C CYS A 104 6.77 -14.08 -12.40
N LEU A 105 6.42 -12.87 -12.83
CA LEU A 105 7.06 -11.61 -12.43
C LEU A 105 6.11 -10.83 -11.53
N ASN A 106 6.61 -10.35 -10.39
CA ASN A 106 5.84 -9.50 -9.49
C ASN A 106 6.33 -8.06 -9.51
N VAL A 107 5.39 -7.12 -9.59
CA VAL A 107 5.64 -5.69 -9.40
C VAL A 107 5.45 -5.38 -7.92
N HIS A 108 6.55 -5.40 -7.16
CA HIS A 108 6.54 -5.22 -5.72
C HIS A 108 6.86 -3.78 -5.33
N ALA A 109 5.99 -3.16 -4.53
CA ALA A 109 6.05 -1.74 -4.18
C ALA A 109 7.05 -1.44 -3.04
N SER A 110 8.26 -1.97 -3.12
CA SER A 110 9.39 -1.62 -2.25
C SER A 110 10.72 -1.85 -2.95
N LEU A 111 11.78 -1.32 -2.36
CA LEU A 111 13.16 -1.66 -2.69
C LEU A 111 13.55 -2.95 -1.96
N LEU A 112 13.25 -4.11 -2.55
CA LEU A 112 13.63 -5.40 -1.97
C LEU A 112 15.15 -5.45 -1.72
N PRO A 113 15.60 -6.10 -0.63
CA PRO A 113 14.86 -6.99 0.28
C PRO A 113 14.09 -6.28 1.41
N LYS A 114 14.05 -4.94 1.47
CA LYS A 114 13.25 -4.20 2.46
C LYS A 114 11.75 -4.39 2.18
N TYR A 115 10.96 -4.46 3.25
CA TYR A 115 9.50 -4.45 3.20
C TYR A 115 8.89 -5.56 2.35
N ARG A 116 9.41 -6.80 2.45
CA ARG A 116 8.69 -7.98 1.97
C ARG A 116 7.33 -8.02 2.64
N GLY A 117 6.25 -8.31 1.91
CA GLY A 117 4.92 -8.44 2.48
C GLY A 117 3.83 -7.60 1.84
N ALA A 118 2.69 -7.52 2.53
CA ALA A 118 1.43 -7.06 1.94
C ALA A 118 1.24 -5.52 1.92
N ALA A 119 1.95 -4.76 2.78
CA ALA A 119 1.74 -3.32 2.93
C ALA A 119 3.06 -2.51 2.92
N PRO A 120 3.97 -2.75 1.96
CA PRO A 120 5.29 -2.11 1.93
C PRO A 120 5.22 -0.59 1.88
N ILE A 121 4.23 -0.03 1.18
CA ILE A 121 4.07 1.41 0.95
C ILE A 121 3.82 2.14 2.26
N GLN A 122 2.84 1.68 3.04
CA GLN A 122 2.48 2.33 4.31
C GLN A 122 3.61 2.20 5.33
N TRP A 123 4.21 1.01 5.45
CA TRP A 123 5.29 0.78 6.41
C TRP A 123 6.53 1.63 6.10
N ALA A 124 6.89 1.84 4.85
CA ALA A 124 7.99 2.73 4.50
C ALA A 124 7.77 4.17 4.99
N VAL A 125 6.53 4.69 4.88
CA VAL A 125 6.19 6.03 5.39
C VAL A 125 6.13 6.05 6.92
N ILE A 126 5.54 5.04 7.56
CA ILE A 126 5.42 4.91 9.03
C ILE A 126 6.81 4.87 9.68
N ASP A 127 7.73 4.13 9.09
CA ASP A 127 9.10 4.01 9.58
C ASP A 127 9.93 5.27 9.35
N GLY A 128 9.45 6.19 8.50
CA GLY A 128 10.10 7.46 8.20
C GLY A 128 11.27 7.32 7.23
N GLU A 129 11.20 6.35 6.32
CA GLU A 129 12.19 6.20 5.24
C GLU A 129 12.23 7.45 4.35
N GLU A 130 13.41 7.79 3.85
CA GLU A 130 13.60 8.93 2.93
C GLU A 130 13.32 8.56 1.48
N LYS A 131 13.32 7.28 1.17
CA LYS A 131 13.03 6.73 -0.15
C LYS A 131 12.38 5.35 -0.06
N SER A 132 11.55 5.06 -1.04
CA SER A 132 11.02 3.75 -1.36
C SER A 132 11.27 3.46 -2.84
N GLY A 133 10.54 2.57 -3.44
CA GLY A 133 10.66 2.27 -4.86
C GLY A 133 9.83 1.07 -5.27
N VAL A 134 10.10 0.58 -6.45
CA VAL A 134 9.50 -0.64 -6.98
C VAL A 134 10.59 -1.60 -7.41
N THR A 135 10.36 -2.87 -7.15
CA THR A 135 11.21 -3.97 -7.62
C THR A 135 10.39 -4.89 -8.51
N ILE A 136 10.84 -5.12 -9.74
CA ILE A 136 10.38 -6.25 -10.55
C ILE A 136 11.18 -7.46 -10.11
N MET A 137 10.49 -8.48 -9.60
CA MET A 137 11.14 -9.71 -9.17
C MET A 137 10.54 -10.94 -9.85
N GLN A 138 11.35 -11.95 -10.07
CA GLN A 138 10.91 -13.27 -10.45
C GLN A 138 10.41 -14.00 -9.21
N MET A 139 9.16 -14.44 -9.22
CA MET A 139 8.55 -15.08 -8.07
C MET A 139 9.08 -16.49 -7.83
N ASP A 140 9.18 -16.86 -6.59
CA ASP A 140 9.43 -18.22 -6.08
C ASP A 140 8.31 -18.65 -5.11
N GLU A 141 8.48 -19.79 -4.45
CA GLU A 141 7.50 -20.30 -3.48
C GLU A 141 7.49 -19.50 -2.15
N GLY A 142 8.48 -18.62 -1.93
CA GLY A 142 8.57 -17.78 -0.75
C GLY A 142 7.73 -16.50 -0.85
N LEU A 143 7.62 -15.79 0.27
CA LEU A 143 6.91 -14.53 0.33
C LEU A 143 7.87 -13.38 -0.02
N ASP A 144 7.81 -12.91 -1.27
CA ASP A 144 8.62 -11.83 -1.83
C ASP A 144 10.15 -12.07 -1.70
N THR A 145 10.59 -13.32 -1.86
CA THR A 145 11.99 -13.77 -1.71
C THR A 145 12.70 -13.98 -3.02
N GLY A 146 11.99 -13.97 -4.13
CA GLY A 146 12.50 -14.27 -5.47
C GLY A 146 13.57 -13.29 -5.95
N ASN A 147 14.25 -13.64 -7.04
CA ASN A 147 15.34 -12.84 -7.58
C ASN A 147 14.85 -11.50 -8.11
N MET A 148 15.58 -10.43 -7.79
CA MET A 148 15.32 -9.08 -8.29
C MET A 148 15.84 -8.94 -9.72
N LEU A 149 15.00 -8.42 -10.63
CA LEU A 149 15.33 -8.20 -12.04
C LEU A 149 15.62 -6.74 -12.35
N ALA A 150 14.83 -5.84 -11.82
CA ALA A 150 14.96 -4.39 -12.00
C ALA A 150 14.41 -3.65 -10.79
N THR A 151 14.94 -2.45 -10.53
CA THR A 151 14.47 -1.58 -9.44
C THR A 151 14.42 -0.14 -9.90
N VAL A 152 13.49 0.64 -9.32
CA VAL A 152 13.45 2.09 -9.44
C VAL A 152 13.25 2.71 -8.07
N GLU A 153 14.06 3.72 -7.74
CA GLU A 153 13.93 4.47 -6.48
C GLU A 153 12.96 5.64 -6.64
N VAL A 154 12.16 5.89 -5.59
CA VAL A 154 11.21 7.00 -5.51
C VAL A 154 11.41 7.69 -4.17
N PRO A 155 11.71 9.00 -4.12
CA PRO A 155 11.89 9.73 -2.89
C PRO A 155 10.56 9.87 -2.13
N ILE A 156 10.63 9.77 -0.80
CA ILE A 156 9.53 10.04 0.12
C ILE A 156 9.74 11.43 0.71
N THR A 157 8.94 12.38 0.30
CA THR A 157 9.03 13.77 0.81
C THR A 157 8.41 13.88 2.21
N LYS A 158 8.67 15.00 2.90
CA LYS A 158 8.09 15.27 4.21
C LYS A 158 6.56 15.39 4.20
N GLU A 159 5.98 15.69 3.06
CA GLU A 159 4.51 15.78 2.88
C GLU A 159 3.89 14.48 2.35
N GLU A 160 4.72 13.47 2.02
CA GLU A 160 4.26 12.22 1.44
C GLU A 160 3.39 11.44 2.42
N THR A 161 2.23 10.99 1.93
CA THR A 161 1.33 10.07 2.65
C THR A 161 1.40 8.67 2.07
N GLY A 162 0.88 7.68 2.78
CA GLY A 162 0.69 6.33 2.22
C GLY A 162 -0.08 6.34 0.90
N GLY A 163 -1.10 7.21 0.78
CA GLY A 163 -1.89 7.33 -0.44
C GLY A 163 -1.13 7.99 -1.60
N SER A 164 -0.46 9.12 -1.37
CA SER A 164 0.29 9.78 -2.45
C SER A 164 1.51 8.97 -2.90
N LEU A 165 2.17 8.27 -1.97
CA LEU A 165 3.24 7.34 -2.33
C LEU A 165 2.72 6.15 -3.13
N PHE A 166 1.53 5.63 -2.80
CA PHE A 166 0.85 4.59 -3.58
C PHE A 166 0.71 4.98 -5.05
N ASP A 167 0.21 6.19 -5.34
CA ASP A 167 0.02 6.66 -6.70
C ASP A 167 1.36 6.77 -7.45
N LYS A 168 2.40 7.30 -6.79
CA LYS A 168 3.74 7.40 -7.37
C LYS A 168 4.34 6.04 -7.69
N LEU A 169 4.25 5.10 -6.76
CA LEU A 169 4.80 3.75 -6.95
C LEU A 169 4.02 2.94 -7.97
N ALA A 170 2.70 3.09 -8.06
CA ALA A 170 1.89 2.47 -9.10
C ALA A 170 2.34 2.91 -10.50
N LYS A 171 2.58 4.21 -10.69
CA LYS A 171 3.09 4.75 -11.95
C LYS A 171 4.51 4.25 -12.24
N ALA A 172 5.43 4.40 -11.29
CA ALA A 172 6.83 3.98 -11.45
C ALA A 172 6.95 2.48 -11.74
N GLY A 173 6.12 1.65 -11.09
CA GLY A 173 6.08 0.21 -11.31
C GLY A 173 5.58 -0.19 -12.69
N ALA A 174 4.57 0.51 -13.20
CA ALA A 174 4.06 0.30 -14.56
C ALA A 174 5.12 0.64 -15.62
N GLU A 175 5.79 1.78 -15.48
CA GLU A 175 6.88 2.22 -16.37
C GLU A 175 8.07 1.24 -16.31
N LEU A 176 8.54 0.90 -15.10
CA LEU A 176 9.63 -0.05 -14.91
C LEU A 176 9.33 -1.42 -15.52
N LEU A 177 8.10 -1.92 -15.38
CA LEU A 177 7.74 -3.21 -15.97
C LEU A 177 7.73 -3.15 -17.50
N ALA A 178 7.18 -2.09 -18.10
CA ALA A 178 7.18 -1.92 -19.55
C ALA A 178 8.60 -1.92 -20.14
N GLU A 179 9.58 -1.34 -19.43
CA GLU A 179 11.00 -1.36 -19.81
C GLU A 179 11.67 -2.72 -19.54
N THR A 180 11.16 -3.49 -18.57
CA THR A 180 11.76 -4.75 -18.13
C THR A 180 11.34 -5.91 -19.04
N LEU A 181 10.07 -5.97 -19.47
CA LEU A 181 9.55 -7.09 -20.27
C LEU A 181 10.33 -7.38 -21.56
N PRO A 182 10.70 -6.38 -22.39
CA PRO A 182 11.52 -6.63 -23.59
C PRO A 182 12.91 -7.20 -23.25
N LYS A 183 13.49 -6.82 -22.11
CA LYS A 183 14.80 -7.33 -21.66
C LYS A 183 14.69 -8.78 -21.16
N VAL A 184 13.55 -9.13 -20.52
CA VAL A 184 13.24 -10.53 -20.16
C VAL A 184 13.18 -11.40 -21.42
N GLU A 185 12.46 -10.95 -22.44
CA GLU A 185 12.29 -11.68 -23.71
C GLU A 185 13.61 -11.94 -24.40
N LYS A 186 14.52 -10.96 -24.38
CA LYS A 186 15.87 -11.06 -24.98
C LYS A 186 16.89 -11.77 -24.11
N GLY A 187 16.57 -12.08 -22.85
CA GLY A 187 17.52 -12.67 -21.90
C GLY A 187 18.65 -11.72 -21.48
N GLU A 188 18.41 -10.41 -21.52
CA GLU A 188 19.41 -9.37 -21.22
C GLU A 188 19.50 -9.03 -19.71
N LEU A 189 18.66 -9.64 -18.87
CA LEU A 189 18.65 -9.35 -17.42
C LEU A 189 19.54 -10.32 -16.65
N HIS A 190 20.17 -9.78 -15.62
CA HIS A 190 20.96 -10.55 -14.66
C HIS A 190 20.21 -10.58 -13.32
N PRO A 191 19.47 -11.68 -13.01
CA PRO A 191 18.73 -11.80 -11.77
C PRO A 191 19.65 -11.70 -10.55
N VAL A 192 19.34 -10.79 -9.62
CA VAL A 192 20.09 -10.62 -8.37
C VAL A 192 19.37 -11.36 -7.24
N LYS A 193 20.05 -12.34 -6.66
CA LYS A 193 19.52 -13.10 -5.53
C LYS A 193 19.36 -12.20 -4.30
N GLN A 194 18.22 -12.26 -3.65
CA GLN A 194 18.00 -11.58 -2.38
C GLN A 194 18.75 -12.28 -1.23
N PRO A 195 19.20 -11.55 -0.19
CA PRO A 195 19.68 -12.18 1.04
C PRO A 195 18.54 -12.96 1.71
N ALA A 196 18.91 -13.99 2.50
CA ALA A 196 17.91 -14.81 3.20
C ALA A 196 17.07 -13.95 4.17
N GLU A 197 17.73 -13.07 4.92
CA GLU A 197 17.07 -12.17 5.87
C GLU A 197 16.75 -10.82 5.24
N SER A 198 15.57 -10.28 5.58
CA SER A 198 15.20 -8.91 5.25
C SER A 198 15.77 -7.94 6.30
N PRO A 199 16.30 -6.77 5.92
CA PRO A 199 16.75 -5.75 6.85
C PRO A 199 15.61 -5.05 7.59
N THR A 200 14.35 -5.30 7.20
CA THR A 200 13.15 -4.78 7.85
C THR A 200 12.24 -5.93 8.28
N PRO A 201 11.38 -5.73 9.29
CA PRO A 201 10.30 -6.66 9.58
C PRO A 201 9.42 -6.90 8.36
N TYR A 202 8.69 -8.04 8.36
CA TYR A 202 7.69 -8.32 7.34
C TYR A 202 6.61 -7.22 7.35
N ALA A 203 6.39 -6.59 6.19
CA ALA A 203 5.40 -5.53 6.01
C ALA A 203 3.99 -6.12 5.99
N ARG A 204 3.51 -6.50 7.18
CA ARG A 204 2.22 -7.15 7.36
C ARG A 204 1.06 -6.28 6.87
N MET A 205 -0.03 -6.91 6.50
CA MET A 205 -1.26 -6.22 6.14
C MET A 205 -1.73 -5.31 7.29
N ILE A 206 -2.12 -4.09 6.95
CA ILE A 206 -2.67 -3.12 7.89
C ILE A 206 -4.17 -3.35 8.04
N SER A 207 -4.66 -3.27 9.26
CA SER A 207 -6.08 -3.35 9.63
C SER A 207 -6.57 -2.03 10.20
N LYS A 208 -7.89 -1.91 10.44
CA LYS A 208 -8.45 -0.71 11.09
C LYS A 208 -7.89 -0.48 12.50
N ALA A 209 -7.64 -1.55 13.24
CA ALA A 209 -7.11 -1.47 14.59
C ALA A 209 -5.71 -0.89 14.64
N ASP A 210 -4.91 -1.10 13.59
CA ASP A 210 -3.55 -0.57 13.49
C ASP A 210 -3.49 0.95 13.41
N GLY A 211 -4.59 1.63 13.06
CA GLY A 211 -4.65 3.09 13.03
C GLY A 211 -4.68 3.75 14.41
N ARG A 212 -4.79 3.01 15.52
CA ARG A 212 -4.81 3.57 16.87
C ARG A 212 -3.44 4.15 17.23
N MET A 213 -3.43 5.42 17.65
CA MET A 213 -2.22 6.12 18.05
C MET A 213 -1.75 5.68 19.42
N ASP A 214 -0.46 5.43 19.55
CA ASP A 214 0.24 5.25 20.82
C ASP A 214 1.00 6.54 21.17
N TRP A 215 0.42 7.36 22.01
CA TRP A 215 0.99 8.65 22.41
C TRP A 215 2.34 8.54 23.15
N SER A 216 2.70 7.35 23.64
CA SER A 216 4.02 7.12 24.29
C SER A 216 5.19 7.18 23.32
N LEU A 217 4.93 7.10 22.01
CA LEU A 217 5.96 7.20 20.98
C LEU A 217 6.45 8.65 20.80
N PRO A 218 7.68 8.86 20.30
CA PRO A 218 8.18 10.19 19.95
C PRO A 218 7.30 10.88 18.89
N ALA A 219 7.15 12.21 18.98
CA ALA A 219 6.33 12.99 18.06
C ALA A 219 6.70 12.77 16.59
N ARG A 220 7.98 12.55 16.26
CA ARG A 220 8.44 12.25 14.90
C ARG A 220 7.86 10.92 14.39
N LYS A 221 7.82 9.90 15.25
CA LYS A 221 7.20 8.61 14.90
C LYS A 221 5.69 8.74 14.68
N LEU A 222 5.03 9.51 15.53
CA LEU A 222 3.60 9.78 15.40
C LEU A 222 3.27 10.58 14.13
N GLU A 223 4.11 11.53 13.74
CA GLU A 223 3.95 12.29 12.51
C GLU A 223 4.06 11.36 11.28
N CYS A 224 5.08 10.51 11.22
CA CYS A 224 5.22 9.50 10.16
C CYS A 224 4.03 8.53 10.15
N PHE A 225 3.57 8.12 11.33
CA PHE A 225 2.41 7.25 11.48
C PHE A 225 1.13 7.88 10.92
N VAL A 226 0.87 9.16 11.23
CA VAL A 226 -0.27 9.89 10.66
C VAL A 226 -0.21 9.91 9.13
N ARG A 227 0.96 10.19 8.56
CA ARG A 227 1.13 10.18 7.10
C ARG A 227 0.99 8.78 6.50
N GLY A 228 1.61 7.78 7.08
CA GLY A 228 1.58 6.40 6.56
C GLY A 228 0.19 5.78 6.61
N MET A 229 -0.62 6.12 7.62
CA MET A 229 -2.00 5.65 7.74
C MET A 229 -3.01 6.42 6.89
N ASN A 230 -2.63 7.50 6.24
CA ASN A 230 -3.48 8.33 5.40
C ASN A 230 -3.45 7.83 3.93
N PRO A 231 -4.59 7.56 3.27
CA PRO A 231 -5.97 7.81 3.70
C PRO A 231 -6.64 6.68 4.50
N TRP A 232 -6.05 5.50 4.52
CA TRP A 232 -6.65 4.34 5.19
C TRP A 232 -5.60 3.56 5.98
N PRO A 233 -5.93 3.15 7.22
CA PRO A 233 -7.23 3.28 7.93
C PRO A 233 -7.47 4.67 8.53
N ALA A 234 -6.55 5.61 8.39
CA ALA A 234 -6.33 6.86 9.11
C ALA A 234 -5.84 6.63 10.55
N ALA A 235 -4.92 7.47 11.00
CA ALA A 235 -4.53 7.50 12.40
C ALA A 235 -5.69 8.01 13.25
N TYR A 236 -5.94 7.39 14.40
CA TYR A 236 -7.03 7.80 15.28
C TYR A 236 -6.70 7.67 16.77
N THR A 237 -7.40 8.44 17.56
CA THR A 237 -7.41 8.43 19.03
C THR A 237 -8.85 8.65 19.52
N SER A 238 -9.04 8.93 20.81
CA SER A 238 -10.32 9.42 21.35
C SER A 238 -10.17 10.80 21.96
N LEU A 239 -11.23 11.58 21.90
CA LEU A 239 -11.40 12.86 22.58
C LEU A 239 -12.72 12.79 23.35
N GLN A 240 -12.65 12.81 24.67
CA GLN A 240 -13.84 12.74 25.54
C GLN A 240 -14.78 11.57 25.16
N GLY A 241 -14.22 10.38 24.99
CA GLY A 241 -14.94 9.16 24.65
C GLY A 241 -15.43 9.06 23.19
N LYS A 242 -15.18 10.06 22.34
CA LYS A 242 -15.55 10.04 20.90
C LYS A 242 -14.31 9.77 20.05
N GLY A 243 -14.46 8.99 18.98
CA GLY A 243 -13.41 8.75 18.03
C GLY A 243 -12.92 10.03 17.33
N LEU A 244 -11.62 10.26 17.31
CA LEU A 244 -10.97 11.40 16.65
C LEU A 244 -9.93 10.89 15.66
N LYS A 245 -10.16 11.07 14.36
CA LYS A 245 -9.16 10.80 13.34
C LYS A 245 -8.24 11.99 13.18
N ILE A 246 -6.97 11.73 12.97
CA ILE A 246 -5.93 12.72 12.73
C ILE A 246 -5.45 12.56 11.29
N TRP A 247 -5.58 13.65 10.52
CA TRP A 247 -5.29 13.65 9.09
C TRP A 247 -3.99 14.35 8.73
N LYS A 248 -3.63 15.39 9.50
CA LYS A 248 -2.40 16.14 9.32
C LYS A 248 -1.84 16.58 10.65
N SER A 249 -0.53 16.47 10.81
CA SER A 249 0.17 16.86 12.02
C SER A 249 1.59 17.37 11.69
N GLN A 250 2.19 18.02 12.68
CA GLN A 250 3.56 18.53 12.62
C GLN A 250 4.24 18.29 13.98
N VAL A 251 5.54 18.07 13.94
CA VAL A 251 6.35 17.95 15.17
C VAL A 251 6.67 19.34 15.69
N GLU A 252 6.43 19.58 16.98
CA GLU A 252 6.88 20.75 17.70
C GLU A 252 7.75 20.34 18.90
N THR A 253 8.83 21.08 19.14
CA THR A 253 9.68 20.86 20.33
C THR A 253 8.92 21.28 21.56
N ALA A 254 8.77 20.37 22.54
CA ALA A 254 8.17 20.68 23.82
C ALA A 254 8.79 19.82 24.94
N LYS A 255 8.96 20.43 26.10
CA LYS A 255 9.42 19.77 27.32
C LYS A 255 8.45 20.12 28.46
N SER A 256 7.23 19.61 28.41
CA SER A 256 6.19 19.96 29.39
C SER A 256 6.23 19.15 30.68
N GLY A 257 6.85 17.95 30.64
CA GLY A 257 6.77 16.99 31.74
C GLY A 257 5.39 16.36 31.95
N LYS A 258 4.42 16.66 31.05
CA LYS A 258 3.07 16.09 31.11
C LYS A 258 3.05 14.67 30.55
N LYS A 259 2.04 13.89 30.96
CA LYS A 259 1.77 12.54 30.44
C LYS A 259 1.54 12.57 28.91
N PRO A 260 2.08 11.60 28.15
CA PRO A 260 1.74 11.46 26.73
C PRO A 260 0.23 11.41 26.49
N GLY A 261 -0.23 12.09 25.43
CA GLY A 261 -1.65 12.28 25.12
C GLY A 261 -2.28 13.55 25.71
N THR A 262 -1.58 14.24 26.62
CA THR A 262 -2.08 15.48 27.23
C THR A 262 -2.10 16.64 26.23
N VAL A 263 -3.21 17.33 26.10
CA VAL A 263 -3.34 18.56 25.32
C VAL A 263 -2.61 19.70 26.04
N LEU A 264 -1.56 20.22 25.42
CA LEU A 264 -0.73 21.32 25.93
C LEU A 264 -1.27 22.69 25.52
N ALA A 265 -1.85 22.78 24.33
CA ALA A 265 -2.47 23.99 23.81
C ALA A 265 -3.58 23.63 22.81
N ALA A 266 -4.61 24.47 22.78
CA ALA A 266 -5.71 24.44 21.81
C ALA A 266 -5.91 25.88 21.31
N ASP A 267 -5.35 26.18 20.16
CA ASP A 267 -5.23 27.55 19.62
C ASP A 267 -5.52 27.59 18.12
N GLU A 268 -5.31 28.73 17.48
CA GLU A 268 -5.49 28.92 16.05
C GLU A 268 -4.61 28.04 15.15
N LYS A 269 -3.50 27.51 15.70
CA LYS A 269 -2.62 26.56 15.00
C LYS A 269 -3.12 25.10 15.13
N GLY A 270 -4.09 24.83 15.98
CA GLY A 270 -4.67 23.52 16.24
C GLY A 270 -4.40 22.99 17.62
N LEU A 271 -4.46 21.66 17.79
CA LEU A 271 -4.21 20.98 19.07
C LEU A 271 -2.75 20.59 19.19
N LEU A 272 -2.04 21.10 20.21
CA LEU A 272 -0.71 20.63 20.57
C LEU A 272 -0.82 19.56 21.66
N VAL A 273 -0.31 18.39 21.39
CA VAL A 273 -0.46 17.21 22.25
C VAL A 273 0.90 16.66 22.63
N GLN A 274 1.13 16.40 23.92
CA GLN A 274 2.36 15.79 24.42
C GLN A 274 2.54 14.39 23.83
N ALA A 275 3.66 14.10 23.24
CA ALA A 275 4.10 12.77 22.83
C ALA A 275 5.11 12.20 23.83
N GLY A 276 5.59 10.99 23.64
CA GLY A 276 6.64 10.43 24.51
C GLY A 276 7.90 11.28 24.53
N GLU A 277 8.24 11.86 23.38
CA GLU A 277 9.28 12.87 23.21
C GLU A 277 8.75 13.98 22.32
N ASN A 278 8.94 15.26 22.73
CA ASN A 278 8.39 16.42 22.03
C ASN A 278 6.85 16.44 22.02
N ALA A 279 6.24 17.21 21.12
CA ALA A 279 4.79 17.31 20.99
C ALA A 279 4.37 17.21 19.51
N LEU A 280 3.15 16.76 19.31
CA LEU A 280 2.52 16.67 18.00
C LEU A 280 1.45 17.76 17.87
N ARG A 281 1.60 18.65 16.89
CA ARG A 281 0.61 19.64 16.52
C ARG A 281 -0.35 19.00 15.52
N ILE A 282 -1.60 18.79 15.91
CA ILE A 282 -2.67 18.33 15.03
C ILE A 282 -3.23 19.53 14.31
N THR A 283 -3.11 19.57 12.99
CA THR A 283 -3.56 20.68 12.14
C THR A 283 -4.83 20.35 11.36
N GLU A 284 -5.12 19.05 11.15
CA GLU A 284 -6.33 18.59 10.47
C GLU A 284 -6.85 17.32 11.14
N LEU A 285 -8.15 17.30 11.43
CA LEU A 285 -8.80 16.24 12.19
C LEU A 285 -10.23 15.96 11.71
N GLN A 286 -10.79 14.88 12.26
CA GLN A 286 -12.19 14.52 12.04
C GLN A 286 -12.77 13.86 13.30
N LEU A 287 -13.65 14.54 13.99
CA LEU A 287 -14.42 13.96 15.09
C LEU A 287 -15.48 13.01 14.53
N GLU A 288 -15.75 11.96 15.25
CA GLU A 288 -16.81 10.99 14.92
C GLU A 288 -18.16 11.70 14.62
N GLY A 289 -18.79 11.32 13.50
CA GLY A 289 -20.03 11.92 13.02
C GLY A 289 -19.88 13.31 12.38
N LYS A 290 -18.67 13.85 12.28
CA LYS A 290 -18.39 15.14 11.63
C LYS A 290 -17.58 14.99 10.34
N LYS A 291 -17.46 16.08 9.58
CA LYS A 291 -16.57 16.14 8.40
C LYS A 291 -15.13 16.37 8.83
N ARG A 292 -14.18 15.95 8.00
CA ARG A 292 -12.78 16.32 8.08
C ARG A 292 -12.65 17.85 7.95
N MET A 293 -11.85 18.48 8.83
CA MET A 293 -11.68 19.93 8.86
C MET A 293 -10.34 20.32 9.48
N LYS A 294 -9.92 21.58 9.29
CA LYS A 294 -8.79 22.15 10.02
C LYS A 294 -9.06 22.12 11.53
N ALA A 295 -8.04 21.85 12.32
CA ALA A 295 -8.18 21.85 13.77
C ALA A 295 -8.57 23.23 14.33
N SER A 296 -8.11 24.33 13.71
CA SER A 296 -8.53 25.70 14.05
C SER A 296 -10.04 25.92 13.88
N ASP A 297 -10.63 25.36 12.82
CA ASP A 297 -12.08 25.48 12.56
C ASP A 297 -12.89 24.64 13.57
N PHE A 298 -12.37 23.45 13.89
CA PHE A 298 -12.95 22.60 14.93
C PHE A 298 -13.01 23.32 16.29
N LEU A 299 -11.91 23.96 16.68
CA LEU A 299 -11.76 24.63 17.97
C LEU A 299 -12.68 25.87 18.12
N ARG A 300 -13.12 26.50 17.04
CA ARG A 300 -14.12 27.58 17.11
C ARG A 300 -15.49 27.11 17.63
N GLY A 301 -15.83 25.83 17.38
CA GLY A 301 -17.10 25.25 17.80
C GLY A 301 -17.00 24.21 18.92
N HIS A 302 -15.80 23.83 19.31
CA HIS A 302 -15.56 22.76 20.30
C HIS A 302 -14.43 23.19 21.23
N LYS A 303 -14.79 23.57 22.45
CA LYS A 303 -13.81 23.88 23.47
C LYS A 303 -13.07 22.62 23.90
N VAL A 304 -11.75 22.61 23.78
CA VAL A 304 -10.86 21.57 24.29
C VAL A 304 -9.98 22.23 25.32
N GLU A 305 -10.10 21.79 26.55
CA GLU A 305 -9.30 22.33 27.66
C GLU A 305 -7.87 21.78 27.59
N THR A 306 -6.90 22.59 28.03
CA THR A 306 -5.58 22.12 28.35
C THR A 306 -5.68 21.04 29.43
N ASP A 307 -4.70 20.14 29.46
CA ASP A 307 -4.69 18.96 30.34
C ASP A 307 -5.75 17.87 30.01
N THR A 308 -6.62 18.06 29.01
CA THR A 308 -7.40 16.96 28.44
C THR A 308 -6.47 15.88 27.91
N VAL A 309 -6.74 14.62 28.21
CA VAL A 309 -5.91 13.49 27.72
C VAL A 309 -6.62 12.82 26.56
N LEU A 310 -5.94 12.72 25.42
CA LEU A 310 -6.42 11.98 24.25
C LEU A 310 -6.14 10.49 24.42
N GLY A 311 -7.05 9.65 23.96
CA GLY A 311 -6.88 8.19 24.04
C GLY A 311 -7.54 7.55 25.26
N GLU A 312 -8.13 8.35 26.14
CA GLU A 312 -8.92 7.93 27.28
C GLU A 312 -10.42 8.05 27.01
#